data_26e631ca4ef472ba2d7c40e96a1871b7
#
_entry.id   26e631ca4ef472ba2d7c40e96a1871b7
#
_cell.length_a   1.000
_cell.length_b   1.000
_cell.length_c   1.000
_cell.angle_alpha   90.00
_cell.angle_beta   90.00
_cell.angle_gamma   90.00
#
_symmetry.space_group_name_H-M   'P 1'
#
loop_
_entity.id
_entity.type
_entity.pdbx_description
1 polymer ?
#
loop_
_entity_poly.entity_id
_entity_poly.type
_entity_poly.pdbx_seq_one_letter_code
_entity_poly.pdbx_strand_id
1 'polypeptide(L)'
;MCIRDSVVIAQHPSLPFDAFIRERYRALADPNMKFSKMDDLCKLAYVASCELLSGHRPDCPAERIGVVMANRSASLDSDRRHQAIIDAGDGCGASPAVFVYTLPNIMLGQVAIKHGLKGESTFFAFPDKSSNFIREYTASLIAEGRMDAVLWGWCEFDGGSYDCELTLTEKTGQDTMEDLELQLKQQIIEALNLEEITADEIATDAPLFGDGLGLDSIDALEITLLLEKHYGIRLANPAQAKPIFYSVATLADFIRKNRPQ
;
A
#
# COMPACT_ATOMS: atom_id res chain seq x y z
N MET A 1 -3.89 -8.17 -1.64
CA MET A 1 -3.49 -6.79 -1.25
C MET A 1 -4.14 -6.50 0.11
N CYS A 2 -3.35 -6.28 1.14
CA CYS A 2 -3.86 -5.97 2.47
C CYS A 2 -3.66 -4.47 2.76
N ILE A 3 -4.70 -3.78 3.19
CA ILE A 3 -4.60 -2.45 3.78
C ILE A 3 -4.47 -2.69 5.27
N ARG A 4 -3.27 -2.41 5.85
CA ARG A 4 -3.05 -2.65 7.28
C ARG A 4 -3.55 -1.53 8.16
N ASP A 5 -3.14 -0.30 7.83
CA ASP A 5 -3.45 0.84 8.67
C ASP A 5 -3.71 2.10 7.86
N SER A 6 -4.61 2.95 8.34
CA SER A 6 -4.82 4.31 7.86
C SER A 6 -4.74 5.27 9.03
N VAL A 7 -3.99 6.35 8.85
CA VAL A 7 -3.89 7.43 9.84
C VAL A 7 -4.48 8.70 9.26
N VAL A 8 -5.53 9.20 9.91
CA VAL A 8 -6.09 10.53 9.66
C VAL A 8 -5.55 11.47 10.73
N ILE A 9 -4.68 12.39 10.34
CA ILE A 9 -4.06 13.32 11.30
C ILE A 9 -4.97 14.49 11.61
N ALA A 10 -5.62 15.08 10.61
CA ALA A 10 -6.55 16.17 10.83
C ALA A 10 -7.48 16.40 9.65
N GLN A 11 -8.74 16.63 9.97
CA GLN A 11 -9.71 17.28 9.08
C GLN A 11 -10.32 18.45 9.88
N HIS A 12 -10.14 19.68 9.39
CA HIS A 12 -10.65 20.90 10.02
C HIS A 12 -10.22 21.09 11.50
N PRO A 13 -8.94 21.24 11.79
CA PRO A 13 -8.45 21.35 13.15
C PRO A 13 -8.89 22.66 13.79
N SER A 14 -9.20 22.58 15.06
CA SER A 14 -9.52 23.75 15.90
C SER A 14 -8.27 24.52 16.35
N LEU A 15 -7.09 23.93 16.21
CA LEU A 15 -5.82 24.50 16.61
C LEU A 15 -5.06 25.09 15.40
N PRO A 16 -4.33 26.21 15.56
CA PRO A 16 -3.38 26.68 14.56
C PRO A 16 -2.35 25.58 14.26
N PHE A 17 -1.95 25.46 12.98
CA PHE A 17 -1.05 24.41 12.50
C PHE A 17 0.24 24.29 13.34
N ASP A 18 0.89 25.41 13.63
CA ASP A 18 2.14 25.43 14.42
C ASP A 18 2.01 24.80 15.81
N ALA A 19 0.90 25.04 16.50
CA ALA A 19 0.65 24.44 17.81
C ALA A 19 0.39 22.94 17.67
N PHE A 20 -0.46 22.57 16.72
CA PHE A 20 -0.81 21.20 16.40
C PHE A 20 0.43 20.36 16.05
N ILE A 21 1.21 20.81 15.06
CA ILE A 21 2.33 20.01 14.54
C ILE A 21 3.46 19.86 15.56
N ARG A 22 3.69 20.88 16.40
CA ARG A 22 4.68 20.81 17.50
C ARG A 22 4.28 19.82 18.57
N GLU A 23 3.00 19.78 18.93
CA GLU A 23 2.48 18.82 19.91
C GLU A 23 2.66 17.39 19.42
N ARG A 24 2.24 17.11 18.18
CA ARG A 24 2.36 15.79 17.55
C ARG A 24 3.81 15.37 17.39
N TYR A 25 4.69 16.27 16.93
CA TYR A 25 6.11 15.97 16.80
C TYR A 25 6.78 15.64 18.14
N ARG A 26 6.43 16.36 19.22
CA ARG A 26 6.95 16.04 20.57
C ARG A 26 6.53 14.65 21.04
N ALA A 27 5.30 14.24 20.72
CA ALA A 27 4.78 12.91 21.08
C ALA A 27 5.56 11.78 20.38
N LEU A 28 6.15 12.02 19.21
CA LEU A 28 6.97 11.03 18.49
C LEU A 28 8.32 10.77 19.18
N ALA A 29 8.78 11.64 20.08
CA ALA A 29 10.10 11.59 20.73
C ALA A 29 11.26 11.41 19.72
N ASP A 30 11.13 11.98 18.52
CA ASP A 30 12.08 11.84 17.42
C ASP A 30 13.11 12.98 17.43
N PRO A 31 14.41 12.70 17.51
CA PRO A 31 15.46 13.72 17.61
C PRO A 31 15.85 14.33 16.26
N ASN A 32 14.97 14.47 15.28
CA ASN A 32 15.30 15.02 13.98
C ASN A 32 15.59 16.53 14.04
N MET A 33 16.86 16.92 14.07
CA MET A 33 17.30 18.32 14.10
C MET A 33 16.90 19.14 12.85
N LYS A 34 16.55 18.50 11.74
CA LYS A 34 16.13 19.17 10.51
C LYS A 34 14.63 19.47 10.48
N PHE A 35 13.82 18.90 11.39
CA PHE A 35 12.38 19.07 11.39
C PHE A 35 11.96 20.56 11.43
N SER A 36 12.60 21.38 12.25
CA SER A 36 12.31 22.82 12.36
C SER A 36 12.59 23.62 11.08
N LYS A 37 13.39 23.06 10.17
CA LYS A 37 13.77 23.72 8.89
C LYS A 37 12.86 23.32 7.73
N MET A 38 12.02 22.30 7.91
CA MET A 38 11.04 21.86 6.91
C MET A 38 9.94 22.90 6.75
N ASP A 39 9.38 22.99 5.55
CA ASP A 39 8.12 23.69 5.34
C ASP A 39 6.95 22.94 6.01
N ASP A 40 5.79 23.54 6.03
CA ASP A 40 4.67 23.02 6.81
C ASP A 40 4.04 21.79 6.15
N LEU A 41 4.06 21.70 4.82
CA LEU A 41 3.64 20.50 4.09
C LEU A 41 4.55 19.30 4.43
N CYS A 42 5.87 19.50 4.39
CA CYS A 42 6.83 18.45 4.76
C CYS A 42 6.71 18.03 6.24
N LYS A 43 6.50 18.99 7.17
CA LYS A 43 6.28 18.68 8.58
C LYS A 43 5.03 17.82 8.78
N LEU A 44 3.94 18.14 8.07
CA LEU A 44 2.70 17.40 8.16
C LEU A 44 2.87 15.96 7.70
N ALA A 45 3.44 15.75 6.49
CA ALA A 45 3.70 14.42 5.95
C ALA A 45 4.69 13.61 6.80
N TYR A 46 5.73 14.28 7.35
CA TYR A 46 6.71 13.67 8.23
C TYR A 46 6.05 13.09 9.49
N VAL A 47 5.26 13.89 10.19
CA VAL A 47 4.58 13.46 11.42
C VAL A 47 3.58 12.35 11.11
N ALA A 48 2.76 12.51 10.06
CA ALA A 48 1.78 11.50 9.64
C ALA A 48 2.42 10.16 9.33
N SER A 49 3.51 10.17 8.56
CA SER A 49 4.22 8.94 8.22
C SER A 49 4.89 8.29 9.42
N CYS A 50 5.41 9.08 10.38
CA CYS A 50 5.96 8.54 11.62
C CYS A 50 4.90 7.88 12.49
N GLU A 51 3.72 8.47 12.60
CA GLU A 51 2.60 7.88 13.36
C GLU A 51 2.09 6.60 12.71
N LEU A 52 1.92 6.61 11.39
CA LEU A 52 1.46 5.43 10.65
C LEU A 52 2.45 4.26 10.77
N LEU A 53 3.74 4.54 10.67
CA LEU A 53 4.79 3.51 10.71
C LEU A 53 5.31 3.24 12.14
N SER A 54 4.72 3.87 13.17
CA SER A 54 5.08 3.59 14.56
C SER A 54 4.66 2.17 14.93
N GLY A 55 5.65 1.33 15.22
CA GLY A 55 5.42 -0.06 15.63
C GLY A 55 5.24 -1.07 14.51
N HIS A 56 5.18 -0.62 13.24
CA HIS A 56 5.14 -1.53 12.09
C HIS A 56 5.97 -1.00 10.92
N ARG A 57 6.90 -1.82 10.46
CA ARG A 57 7.63 -1.61 9.21
C ARG A 57 7.34 -2.77 8.26
N PRO A 58 7.08 -2.52 6.96
CA PRO A 58 6.95 -3.58 5.98
C PRO A 58 8.15 -4.55 6.00
N ASP A 59 7.88 -5.86 6.00
CA ASP A 59 8.91 -6.89 5.97
C ASP A 59 9.31 -7.19 4.51
N CYS A 60 9.90 -6.18 3.87
CA CYS A 60 10.41 -6.29 2.51
C CYS A 60 11.61 -5.35 2.30
N PRO A 61 12.42 -5.55 1.24
CA PRO A 61 13.55 -4.68 0.93
C PRO A 61 13.13 -3.23 0.75
N ALA A 62 13.97 -2.30 1.20
CA ALA A 62 13.71 -0.85 1.11
C ALA A 62 13.42 -0.36 -0.32
N GLU A 63 14.03 -1.00 -1.31
CA GLU A 63 13.86 -0.75 -2.75
C GLU A 63 12.48 -1.18 -3.26
N ARG A 64 11.76 -1.97 -2.46
CA ARG A 64 10.42 -2.50 -2.76
C ARG A 64 9.31 -1.76 -2.02
N ILE A 65 9.64 -0.69 -1.27
CA ILE A 65 8.68 0.13 -0.54
C ILE A 65 8.57 1.49 -1.23
N GLY A 66 7.41 1.75 -1.85
CA GLY A 66 7.11 3.00 -2.55
C GLY A 66 6.43 4.05 -1.67
N VAL A 67 6.44 5.30 -2.16
CA VAL A 67 5.72 6.44 -1.56
C VAL A 67 4.91 7.13 -2.65
N VAL A 68 3.59 7.21 -2.49
CA VAL A 68 2.68 7.86 -3.44
C VAL A 68 1.79 8.84 -2.70
N MET A 69 1.95 10.13 -2.94
CA MET A 69 1.13 11.15 -2.28
C MET A 69 0.50 12.09 -3.28
N ALA A 70 -0.62 12.66 -2.88
CA ALA A 70 -1.28 13.72 -3.63
C ALA A 70 -1.77 14.84 -2.73
N ASN A 71 -1.97 15.99 -3.34
CA ASN A 71 -2.74 17.08 -2.77
C ASN A 71 -3.32 17.96 -3.91
N ARG A 72 -3.99 19.05 -3.52
CA ARG A 72 -4.55 20.02 -4.46
C ARG A 72 -3.59 21.16 -4.76
N SER A 73 -2.93 21.68 -3.74
CA SER A 73 -2.18 22.93 -3.81
C SER A 73 -0.71 22.76 -4.20
N ALA A 74 -0.25 21.52 -4.42
CA ALA A 74 1.17 21.21 -4.64
C ALA A 74 2.04 21.86 -3.55
N SER A 75 2.96 22.75 -3.92
CA SER A 75 3.83 23.54 -3.02
C SER A 75 3.43 25.00 -2.91
N LEU A 76 2.19 25.36 -3.23
CA LEU A 76 1.76 26.74 -3.42
C LEU A 76 2.02 27.67 -2.22
N ASP A 77 1.94 27.17 -0.98
CA ASP A 77 2.29 27.94 0.22
C ASP A 77 3.77 28.35 0.21
N SER A 78 4.66 27.41 -0.09
CA SER A 78 6.09 27.64 -0.21
C SER A 78 6.43 28.54 -1.42
N ASP A 79 5.70 28.40 -2.53
CA ASP A 79 5.85 29.26 -3.72
C ASP A 79 5.52 30.72 -3.39
N ARG A 80 4.41 30.97 -2.68
CA ARG A 80 4.03 32.31 -2.22
C ARG A 80 5.08 32.92 -1.29
N ARG A 81 5.63 32.12 -0.36
CA ARG A 81 6.70 32.57 0.53
C ARG A 81 7.97 32.91 -0.25
N HIS A 82 8.32 32.08 -1.23
CA HIS A 82 9.49 32.31 -2.07
C HIS A 82 9.33 33.58 -2.90
N GLN A 83 8.15 33.76 -3.53
CA GLN A 83 7.82 34.96 -4.31
C GLN A 83 7.88 36.24 -3.43
N ALA A 84 7.32 36.18 -2.22
CA ALA A 84 7.36 37.33 -1.31
C ALA A 84 8.79 37.76 -0.95
N ILE A 85 9.74 36.80 -0.83
CA ILE A 85 11.17 37.12 -0.60
C ILE A 85 11.77 37.82 -1.83
N ILE A 86 11.43 37.38 -3.04
CA ILE A 86 11.88 38.01 -4.28
C ILE A 86 11.33 39.43 -4.39
N ASP A 87 10.03 39.60 -4.11
CA ASP A 87 9.33 40.89 -4.24
C ASP A 87 9.80 41.93 -3.20
N ALA A 88 10.26 41.47 -2.03
CA ALA A 88 10.80 42.36 -0.99
C ALA A 88 12.06 43.10 -1.42
N GLY A 89 12.79 42.59 -2.42
CA GLY A 89 13.84 43.32 -3.12
C GLY A 89 15.00 43.83 -2.23
N ASP A 90 15.27 43.17 -1.08
CA ASP A 90 16.26 43.58 -0.08
C ASP A 90 17.73 43.33 -0.51
N GLY A 91 17.95 42.98 -1.77
CA GLY A 91 19.27 42.69 -2.34
C GLY A 91 19.86 41.33 -1.96
N CYS A 92 19.18 40.55 -1.11
CA CYS A 92 19.61 39.22 -0.72
C CYS A 92 19.27 38.13 -1.74
N GLY A 93 18.45 38.44 -2.73
CA GLY A 93 18.00 37.52 -3.78
C GLY A 93 17.09 36.39 -3.27
N ALA A 94 16.86 35.39 -4.11
CA ALA A 94 16.06 34.23 -3.75
C ALA A 94 16.70 33.38 -2.67
N SER A 95 15.95 32.97 -1.65
CA SER A 95 16.45 32.09 -0.59
C SER A 95 16.52 30.63 -1.06
N PRO A 96 17.71 30.02 -1.20
CA PRO A 96 17.84 28.62 -1.58
C PRO A 96 17.14 27.67 -0.59
N ALA A 97 17.09 28.05 0.69
CA ALA A 97 16.44 27.26 1.73
C ALA A 97 14.92 27.20 1.58
N VAL A 98 14.29 28.26 1.05
CA VAL A 98 12.86 28.29 0.75
C VAL A 98 12.60 27.68 -0.62
N PHE A 99 13.44 27.96 -1.61
CA PHE A 99 13.31 27.44 -2.97
C PHE A 99 13.18 25.92 -3.03
N VAL A 100 13.94 25.18 -2.21
CA VAL A 100 13.87 23.70 -2.17
C VAL A 100 12.43 23.23 -1.95
N TYR A 101 11.65 23.91 -1.14
CA TYR A 101 10.28 23.54 -0.81
C TYR A 101 9.22 23.99 -1.82
N THR A 102 9.62 24.69 -2.89
CA THR A 102 8.73 24.96 -4.05
C THR A 102 8.55 23.75 -4.97
N LEU A 103 9.18 22.63 -4.63
CA LEU A 103 9.06 21.37 -5.34
C LEU A 103 8.23 20.38 -4.49
N PRO A 104 7.00 20.03 -4.89
CA PRO A 104 6.09 19.24 -4.06
C PRO A 104 6.62 17.82 -3.76
N ASN A 105 7.50 17.28 -4.61
CA ASN A 105 8.14 15.98 -4.38
C ASN A 105 9.16 15.99 -3.23
N ILE A 106 9.56 17.14 -2.72
CA ILE A 106 10.43 17.23 -1.53
C ILE A 106 9.74 16.65 -0.30
N MET A 107 8.42 16.80 -0.20
CA MET A 107 7.63 16.15 0.84
C MET A 107 7.83 14.62 0.85
N LEU A 108 7.75 13.98 -0.30
CA LEU A 108 8.00 12.53 -0.42
C LEU A 108 9.44 12.19 -0.06
N GLY A 109 10.39 13.03 -0.51
CA GLY A 109 11.81 12.87 -0.20
C GLY A 109 12.09 12.90 1.31
N GLN A 110 11.45 13.79 2.07
CA GLN A 110 11.60 13.84 3.54
C GLN A 110 11.07 12.56 4.20
N VAL A 111 9.92 12.06 3.76
CA VAL A 111 9.34 10.79 4.23
C VAL A 111 10.23 9.60 3.85
N ALA A 112 10.68 9.54 2.60
CA ALA A 112 11.55 8.48 2.11
C ALA A 112 12.88 8.41 2.88
N ILE A 113 13.53 9.56 3.11
CA ILE A 113 14.77 9.65 3.91
C ILE A 113 14.51 9.21 5.35
N LYS A 114 13.42 9.68 5.98
CA LYS A 114 13.10 9.35 7.38
C LYS A 114 12.95 7.84 7.58
N HIS A 115 12.25 7.17 6.68
CA HIS A 115 11.90 5.76 6.83
C HIS A 115 12.83 4.83 6.02
N GLY A 116 13.80 5.39 5.29
CA GLY A 116 14.73 4.60 4.46
C GLY A 116 14.04 3.91 3.29
N LEU A 117 12.98 4.51 2.73
CA LEU A 117 12.23 3.99 1.60
C LEU A 117 12.97 4.33 0.30
N LYS A 118 13.15 3.38 -0.59
CA LYS A 118 13.95 3.54 -1.81
C LYS A 118 13.21 3.07 -3.07
N GLY A 119 11.96 2.68 -2.94
CA GLY A 119 11.09 2.31 -4.04
C GLY A 119 10.59 3.52 -4.82
N GLU A 120 9.53 3.32 -5.59
CA GLU A 120 8.92 4.38 -6.39
C GLU A 120 8.44 5.53 -5.50
N SER A 121 8.71 6.77 -5.95
CA SER A 121 8.31 8.00 -5.27
C SER A 121 7.58 8.90 -6.25
N THR A 122 6.26 9.01 -6.12
CA THR A 122 5.40 9.72 -7.09
C THR A 122 4.44 10.67 -6.40
N PHE A 123 4.39 11.90 -6.91
CA PHE A 123 3.46 12.93 -6.47
C PHE A 123 2.42 13.23 -7.55
N PHE A 124 1.17 13.40 -7.13
CA PHE A 124 0.07 13.80 -8.00
C PHE A 124 -0.63 15.05 -7.46
N ALA A 125 -1.10 15.91 -8.37
CA ALA A 125 -1.97 17.03 -8.03
C ALA A 125 -3.38 16.76 -8.54
N PHE A 126 -4.38 16.78 -7.64
CA PHE A 126 -5.79 16.58 -7.95
C PHE A 126 -6.63 17.70 -7.35
N PRO A 127 -7.78 18.06 -7.94
CA PRO A 127 -8.64 19.10 -7.42
C PRO A 127 -9.20 18.78 -6.01
N ASP A 128 -9.37 17.51 -5.68
CA ASP A 128 -9.90 17.06 -4.40
C ASP A 128 -9.49 15.60 -4.06
N LYS A 129 -9.79 15.15 -2.83
CA LYS A 129 -9.53 13.80 -2.33
C LYS A 129 -10.38 12.70 -2.98
N SER A 130 -11.42 13.02 -3.71
CA SER A 130 -12.41 12.04 -4.20
C SER A 130 -11.87 11.12 -5.29
N SER A 131 -10.67 11.41 -5.79
CA SER A 131 -10.04 10.60 -6.82
C SER A 131 -9.63 9.22 -6.29
N ASN A 132 -10.22 8.17 -6.85
CA ASN A 132 -9.77 6.79 -6.62
C ASN A 132 -8.43 6.48 -7.28
N PHE A 133 -7.90 7.39 -8.10
CA PHE A 133 -6.71 7.16 -8.91
C PHE A 133 -5.49 6.72 -8.08
N ILE A 134 -5.22 7.39 -6.94
CA ILE A 134 -4.05 7.06 -6.11
C ILE A 134 -4.14 5.62 -5.59
N ARG A 135 -5.34 5.21 -5.16
CA ARG A 135 -5.62 3.85 -4.69
C ARG A 135 -5.45 2.82 -5.80
N GLU A 136 -5.97 3.11 -6.99
CA GLU A 136 -5.84 2.24 -8.18
C GLU A 136 -4.38 2.16 -8.64
N TYR A 137 -3.68 3.30 -8.67
CA TYR A 137 -2.27 3.36 -9.01
C TYR A 137 -1.42 2.54 -8.01
N THR A 138 -1.64 2.71 -6.71
CA THR A 138 -0.98 1.93 -5.66
C THR A 138 -1.25 0.44 -5.81
N ALA A 139 -2.51 0.08 -6.11
CA ALA A 139 -2.90 -1.30 -6.35
C ALA A 139 -2.17 -1.90 -7.56
N SER A 140 -2.01 -1.12 -8.67
CA SER A 140 -1.29 -1.58 -9.85
C SER A 140 0.20 -1.82 -9.58
N LEU A 141 0.85 -0.94 -8.79
CA LEU A 141 2.26 -1.10 -8.41
C LEU A 141 2.52 -2.43 -7.68
N ILE A 142 1.58 -2.84 -6.83
CA ILE A 142 1.68 -4.10 -6.09
C ILE A 142 1.30 -5.29 -6.98
N ALA A 143 0.21 -5.18 -7.75
CA ALA A 143 -0.26 -6.26 -8.61
C ALA A 143 0.74 -6.61 -9.73
N GLU A 144 1.41 -5.59 -10.30
CA GLU A 144 2.46 -5.77 -11.31
C GLU A 144 3.81 -6.24 -10.72
N GLY A 145 3.88 -6.41 -9.41
CA GLY A 145 5.09 -6.82 -8.73
C GLY A 145 6.20 -5.77 -8.74
N ARG A 146 5.89 -4.49 -8.96
CA ARG A 146 6.86 -3.38 -8.92
C ARG A 146 7.21 -3.01 -7.50
N MET A 147 6.23 -2.99 -6.60
CA MET A 147 6.40 -2.73 -5.17
C MET A 147 5.80 -3.88 -4.34
N ASP A 148 6.33 -4.09 -3.15
CA ASP A 148 5.78 -5.03 -2.16
C ASP A 148 5.01 -4.29 -1.06
N ALA A 149 5.32 -3.02 -0.84
CA ALA A 149 4.56 -2.13 0.02
C ALA A 149 4.54 -0.71 -0.55
N VAL A 150 3.47 0.04 -0.29
CA VAL A 150 3.35 1.44 -0.69
C VAL A 150 2.72 2.24 0.45
N LEU A 151 3.42 3.27 0.89
CA LEU A 151 2.87 4.35 1.71
C LEU A 151 2.21 5.36 0.78
N TRP A 152 0.91 5.56 0.90
CA TRP A 152 0.19 6.43 -0.02
C TRP A 152 -0.90 7.24 0.67
N GLY A 153 -1.34 8.32 0.03
CA GLY A 153 -2.49 9.07 0.52
C GLY A 153 -2.51 10.53 0.12
N TRP A 154 -3.29 11.28 0.87
CA TRP A 154 -3.49 12.72 0.71
C TRP A 154 -2.73 13.48 1.79
N CYS A 155 -2.01 14.53 1.39
CA CYS A 155 -1.34 15.43 2.33
C CYS A 155 -1.40 16.85 1.80
N GLU A 156 -2.29 17.67 2.35
CA GLU A 156 -2.58 19.05 1.92
C GLU A 156 -2.17 20.06 2.99
N PHE A 157 -1.51 21.11 2.56
CA PHE A 157 -1.29 22.31 3.38
C PHE A 157 -1.34 23.55 2.48
N ASP A 158 -2.21 24.50 2.81
CA ASP A 158 -2.29 25.81 2.13
C ASP A 158 -2.80 26.89 3.08
N GLY A 159 -2.03 27.94 3.29
CA GLY A 159 -2.40 29.12 4.07
C GLY A 159 -2.84 28.81 5.50
N GLY A 160 -2.27 27.79 6.14
CA GLY A 160 -2.59 27.34 7.50
C GLY A 160 -3.76 26.35 7.57
N SER A 161 -4.45 26.08 6.46
CA SER A 161 -5.40 24.97 6.34
C SER A 161 -4.64 23.69 6.05
N TYR A 162 -4.98 22.59 6.72
CA TYR A 162 -4.28 21.32 6.56
C TYR A 162 -5.21 20.11 6.67
N ASP A 163 -4.88 19.08 5.90
CA ASP A 163 -5.60 17.82 5.84
C ASP A 163 -4.64 16.69 5.43
N CYS A 164 -4.53 15.66 6.24
CA CYS A 164 -3.64 14.56 5.95
C CYS A 164 -4.25 13.22 6.32
N GLU A 165 -4.25 12.32 5.34
CA GLU A 165 -4.68 10.94 5.47
C GLU A 165 -3.72 10.05 4.70
N LEU A 166 -2.96 9.23 5.42
CA LEU A 166 -2.00 8.29 4.85
C LEU A 166 -2.41 6.86 5.13
N THR A 167 -2.14 6.00 4.20
CA THR A 167 -2.43 4.56 4.25
C THR A 167 -1.18 3.77 3.88
N LEU A 168 -0.93 2.67 4.59
CA LEU A 168 0.05 1.67 4.21
C LEU A 168 -0.66 0.47 3.58
N THR A 169 -0.31 0.19 2.34
CA THR A 169 -0.76 -1.03 1.65
C THR A 169 0.45 -1.92 1.41
N GLU A 170 0.33 -3.17 1.81
CA GLU A 170 1.37 -4.17 1.63
C GLU A 170 0.88 -5.30 0.73
N LYS A 171 1.80 -5.82 -0.09
CA LYS A 171 1.58 -7.12 -0.68
C LYS A 171 1.49 -8.09 0.50
N THR A 172 0.41 -8.82 0.59
CA THR A 172 0.35 -9.94 1.52
C THR A 172 1.51 -10.87 1.20
N GLY A 173 2.59 -10.69 1.93
CA GLY A 173 3.70 -11.64 1.94
C GLY A 173 3.19 -12.90 2.62
N GLN A 174 3.08 -13.95 1.87
CA GLN A 174 2.37 -15.17 2.16
C GLN A 174 0.84 -14.92 2.18
N ASP A 175 0.17 -15.44 1.15
CA ASP A 175 -1.16 -15.93 1.36
C ASP A 175 -1.13 -16.61 2.73
N THR A 176 -1.77 -16.04 3.75
CA THR A 176 -2.01 -16.85 4.96
C THR A 176 -2.64 -18.13 4.41
N MET A 177 -2.44 -19.27 5.08
CA MET A 177 -3.11 -20.51 4.61
C MET A 177 -4.58 -20.20 4.31
N GLU A 178 -5.21 -19.40 5.16
CA GLU A 178 -6.60 -18.94 5.03
C GLU A 178 -6.90 -18.11 3.78
N ASP A 179 -5.99 -17.18 3.38
CA ASP A 179 -6.18 -16.37 2.16
C ASP A 179 -6.02 -17.22 0.89
N LEU A 180 -5.01 -18.11 0.85
CA LEU A 180 -4.82 -19.03 -0.27
C LEU A 180 -5.97 -20.02 -0.39
N GLU A 181 -6.44 -20.55 0.73
CA GLU A 181 -7.58 -21.45 0.80
C GLU A 181 -8.87 -20.76 0.32
N LEU A 182 -9.12 -19.54 0.75
CA LEU A 182 -10.27 -18.75 0.29
C LEU A 182 -10.19 -18.47 -1.22
N GLN A 183 -9.01 -18.07 -1.70
CA GLN A 183 -8.76 -17.84 -3.12
C GLN A 183 -8.94 -19.13 -3.94
N LEU A 184 -8.46 -20.27 -3.44
CA LEU A 184 -8.65 -21.56 -4.10
C LEU A 184 -10.11 -21.97 -4.17
N LYS A 185 -10.88 -21.77 -3.10
CA LYS A 185 -12.32 -22.03 -3.08
C LYS A 185 -13.05 -21.22 -4.15
N GLN A 186 -12.75 -19.93 -4.27
CA GLN A 186 -13.31 -19.06 -5.30
C GLN A 186 -12.93 -19.51 -6.71
N GLN A 187 -11.66 -19.85 -6.93
CA GLN A 187 -11.16 -20.32 -8.23
C GLN A 187 -11.76 -21.68 -8.63
N ILE A 188 -11.96 -22.58 -7.68
CA ILE A 188 -12.63 -23.87 -7.91
C ILE A 188 -14.10 -23.65 -8.31
N ILE A 189 -14.82 -22.79 -7.61
CA ILE A 189 -16.20 -22.41 -7.95
C ILE A 189 -16.27 -21.87 -9.38
N GLU A 190 -15.38 -20.96 -9.74
CA GLU A 190 -15.33 -20.35 -11.08
C GLU A 190 -14.95 -21.37 -12.16
N ALA A 191 -13.90 -22.16 -11.94
CA ALA A 191 -13.39 -23.13 -12.91
C ALA A 191 -14.40 -24.27 -13.20
N LEU A 192 -15.12 -24.72 -12.17
CA LEU A 192 -16.09 -25.81 -12.26
C LEU A 192 -17.54 -25.31 -12.45
N ASN A 193 -17.72 -23.99 -12.56
CA ASN A 193 -19.03 -23.34 -12.74
C ASN A 193 -20.07 -23.76 -11.68
N LEU A 194 -19.66 -23.79 -10.40
CA LEU A 194 -20.51 -24.20 -9.27
C LEU A 194 -21.38 -23.02 -8.80
N GLU A 195 -22.39 -22.64 -9.60
CA GLU A 195 -23.20 -21.43 -9.38
C GLU A 195 -24.01 -21.43 -8.08
N GLU A 196 -24.26 -22.60 -7.50
CA GLU A 196 -25.11 -22.77 -6.30
C GLU A 196 -24.30 -22.84 -4.99
N ILE A 197 -22.96 -22.78 -5.04
CA ILE A 197 -22.08 -22.96 -3.89
C ILE A 197 -21.24 -21.69 -3.64
N THR A 198 -21.20 -21.24 -2.39
CA THR A 198 -20.35 -20.14 -1.95
C THR A 198 -19.04 -20.65 -1.35
N ALA A 199 -17.99 -19.81 -1.33
CA ALA A 199 -16.69 -20.19 -0.77
C ALA A 199 -16.75 -20.59 0.70
N ASP A 200 -17.68 -20.03 1.47
CA ASP A 200 -17.89 -20.35 2.89
C ASP A 200 -18.50 -21.73 3.12
N GLU A 201 -19.22 -22.26 2.12
CA GLU A 201 -19.83 -23.60 2.17
C GLU A 201 -18.83 -24.71 1.84
N ILE A 202 -17.69 -24.39 1.24
CA ILE A 202 -16.62 -25.34 0.97
C ILE A 202 -15.77 -25.50 2.23
N ALA A 203 -15.90 -26.64 2.90
CA ALA A 203 -15.06 -26.95 4.06
C ALA A 203 -13.60 -27.19 3.61
N THR A 204 -12.66 -26.51 4.25
CA THR A 204 -11.24 -26.47 3.85
C THR A 204 -10.56 -27.87 3.90
N ASP A 205 -10.90 -28.68 4.92
CA ASP A 205 -10.32 -30.01 5.14
C ASP A 205 -11.16 -31.17 4.59
N ALA A 206 -12.39 -30.89 4.11
CA ALA A 206 -13.28 -31.92 3.57
C ALA A 206 -12.78 -32.43 2.20
N PRO A 207 -13.07 -33.70 1.86
CA PRO A 207 -12.75 -34.23 0.54
C PRO A 207 -13.40 -33.42 -0.57
N LEU A 208 -12.67 -33.11 -1.64
CA LEU A 208 -13.24 -32.46 -2.82
C LEU A 208 -13.97 -33.46 -3.72
N PHE A 209 -13.56 -34.72 -3.69
CA PHE A 209 -14.09 -35.80 -4.54
C PHE A 209 -14.96 -36.80 -3.76
N GLY A 210 -15.89 -37.42 -4.45
CA GLY A 210 -16.78 -38.42 -3.87
C GLY A 210 -17.84 -37.84 -2.91
N ASP A 211 -17.79 -38.23 -1.64
CA ASP A 211 -18.78 -37.84 -0.63
C ASP A 211 -18.68 -36.38 -0.16
N GLY A 212 -17.68 -35.61 -0.66
CA GLY A 212 -17.50 -34.19 -0.34
C GLY A 212 -18.25 -33.27 -1.29
N LEU A 213 -17.52 -32.46 -2.09
CA LEU A 213 -18.10 -31.60 -3.14
C LEU A 213 -18.66 -32.39 -4.33
N GLY A 214 -18.46 -33.72 -4.36
CA GLY A 214 -18.98 -34.57 -5.43
C GLY A 214 -18.24 -34.45 -6.75
N LEU A 215 -17.02 -33.92 -6.76
CA LEU A 215 -16.25 -33.75 -7.98
C LEU A 215 -15.85 -35.09 -8.60
N ASP A 216 -15.73 -35.10 -9.91
CA ASP A 216 -15.38 -36.29 -10.71
C ASP A 216 -14.01 -36.18 -11.38
N SER A 217 -13.70 -37.12 -12.27
CA SER A 217 -12.40 -37.15 -12.97
C SER A 217 -12.22 -36.02 -14.00
N ILE A 218 -13.32 -35.43 -14.49
CA ILE A 218 -13.28 -34.29 -15.42
C ILE A 218 -12.92 -33.04 -14.65
N ASP A 219 -13.54 -32.87 -13.48
CA ASP A 219 -13.23 -31.75 -12.54
C ASP A 219 -11.76 -31.76 -12.11
N ALA A 220 -11.16 -32.94 -11.97
CA ALA A 220 -9.72 -33.06 -11.67
C ALA A 220 -8.83 -32.51 -12.79
N LEU A 221 -9.27 -32.58 -14.06
CA LEU A 221 -8.56 -31.97 -15.18
C LEU A 221 -8.68 -30.45 -15.13
N GLU A 222 -9.86 -29.91 -14.80
CA GLU A 222 -10.08 -28.47 -14.65
C GLU A 222 -9.22 -27.90 -13.50
N ILE A 223 -9.15 -28.59 -12.35
CA ILE A 223 -8.25 -28.21 -11.25
C ILE A 223 -6.78 -28.27 -11.68
N THR A 224 -6.39 -29.21 -12.50
CA THR A 224 -5.02 -29.28 -13.05
C THR A 224 -4.72 -28.07 -13.94
N LEU A 225 -5.65 -27.69 -14.82
CA LEU A 225 -5.54 -26.50 -15.66
C LEU A 225 -5.53 -25.22 -14.83
N LEU A 226 -6.31 -25.14 -13.75
CA LEU A 226 -6.30 -24.04 -12.79
C LEU A 226 -4.91 -23.87 -12.16
N LEU A 227 -4.28 -24.98 -11.73
CA LEU A 227 -2.92 -24.95 -11.17
C LEU A 227 -1.88 -24.44 -12.18
N GLU A 228 -1.97 -24.87 -13.43
CA GLU A 228 -1.07 -24.40 -14.48
C GLU A 228 -1.29 -22.91 -14.79
N LYS A 229 -2.54 -22.50 -14.95
CA LYS A 229 -2.93 -21.14 -15.34
C LYS A 229 -2.61 -20.09 -14.25
N HIS A 230 -2.96 -20.37 -13.01
CA HIS A 230 -2.87 -19.38 -11.92
C HIS A 230 -1.59 -19.48 -11.09
N TYR A 231 -0.97 -20.66 -11.03
CA TYR A 231 0.20 -20.90 -10.17
C TYR A 231 1.44 -21.37 -10.93
N GLY A 232 1.33 -21.60 -12.26
CA GLY A 232 2.45 -22.07 -13.10
C GLY A 232 2.92 -23.48 -12.77
N ILE A 233 2.10 -24.26 -12.04
CA ILE A 233 2.46 -25.61 -11.56
C ILE A 233 1.89 -26.65 -12.52
N ARG A 234 2.78 -27.48 -13.10
CA ARG A 234 2.40 -28.62 -13.94
C ARG A 234 2.54 -29.92 -13.18
N LEU A 235 1.45 -30.68 -13.10
CA LEU A 235 1.48 -32.03 -12.54
C LEU A 235 1.97 -33.01 -13.59
N ALA A 236 3.19 -33.51 -13.43
CA ALA A 236 3.82 -34.43 -14.37
C ALA A 236 3.26 -35.86 -14.31
N ASN A 237 2.63 -36.25 -13.19
CA ASN A 237 2.13 -37.60 -12.98
C ASN A 237 0.71 -37.59 -12.38
N PRO A 238 -0.31 -38.12 -13.10
CA PRO A 238 -1.68 -38.19 -12.61
C PRO A 238 -1.86 -39.00 -11.31
N ALA A 239 -0.95 -39.95 -11.03
CA ALA A 239 -0.98 -40.73 -9.78
C ALA A 239 -0.70 -39.88 -8.54
N GLN A 240 -0.03 -38.74 -8.69
CA GLN A 240 0.24 -37.81 -7.59
C GLN A 240 -0.96 -36.86 -7.33
N ALA A 241 -1.90 -36.76 -8.24
CA ALA A 241 -3.05 -35.88 -8.13
C ALA A 241 -3.98 -36.26 -6.95
N LYS A 242 -4.21 -37.53 -6.71
CA LYS A 242 -5.16 -37.99 -5.66
C LYS A 242 -4.86 -37.44 -4.26
N PRO A 243 -3.66 -37.55 -3.71
CA PRO A 243 -3.38 -36.98 -2.39
C PRO A 243 -3.34 -35.46 -2.38
N ILE A 244 -2.95 -34.82 -3.49
CA ILE A 244 -2.87 -33.35 -3.62
C ILE A 244 -4.27 -32.75 -3.69
N PHE A 245 -5.18 -33.36 -4.42
CA PHE A 245 -6.55 -32.92 -4.65
C PHE A 245 -7.54 -33.41 -3.59
N TYR A 246 -7.06 -33.97 -2.49
CA TYR A 246 -7.94 -34.49 -1.46
C TYR A 246 -8.83 -33.40 -0.87
N SER A 247 -8.28 -32.24 -0.51
CA SER A 247 -8.98 -31.10 0.08
C SER A 247 -8.39 -29.79 -0.39
N VAL A 248 -9.06 -28.67 -0.09
CA VAL A 248 -8.52 -27.32 -0.33
C VAL A 248 -7.21 -27.13 0.44
N ALA A 249 -7.14 -27.60 1.69
CA ALA A 249 -5.92 -27.51 2.50
C ALA A 249 -4.73 -28.25 1.87
N THR A 250 -4.91 -29.48 1.38
CA THR A 250 -3.83 -30.25 0.74
C THR A 250 -3.38 -29.62 -0.58
N LEU A 251 -4.31 -29.00 -1.30
CA LEU A 251 -4.04 -28.25 -2.53
C LEU A 251 -3.24 -26.98 -2.24
N ALA A 252 -3.64 -26.22 -1.22
CA ALA A 252 -2.93 -25.01 -0.76
C ALA A 252 -1.51 -25.32 -0.33
N ASP A 253 -1.31 -26.38 0.46
CA ASP A 253 0.01 -26.84 0.89
C ASP A 253 0.90 -27.24 -0.28
N PHE A 254 0.33 -27.91 -1.29
CA PHE A 254 1.07 -28.29 -2.50
C PHE A 254 1.50 -27.08 -3.31
N ILE A 255 0.63 -26.08 -3.49
CA ILE A 255 0.93 -24.81 -4.19
C ILE A 255 2.08 -24.09 -3.49
N ARG A 256 2.04 -23.95 -2.16
CA ARG A 256 3.09 -23.26 -1.39
C ARG A 256 4.47 -23.92 -1.57
N LYS A 257 4.51 -25.24 -1.65
CA LYS A 257 5.77 -26.01 -1.79
C LYS A 257 6.35 -25.97 -3.20
N ASN A 258 5.52 -25.73 -4.22
CA ASN A 258 5.90 -25.91 -5.63
C ASN A 258 5.72 -24.63 -6.49
N ARG A 259 5.30 -23.50 -5.91
CA ARG A 259 5.19 -22.24 -6.62
C ARG A 259 6.58 -21.79 -7.09
N PRO A 260 6.80 -21.54 -8.39
CA PRO A 260 8.08 -21.00 -8.86
C PRO A 260 8.30 -19.62 -8.22
N GLN A 261 9.52 -19.40 -7.72
CA GLN A 261 9.95 -18.11 -7.14
C GLN A 261 10.12 -17.07 -8.25
#